data_685f31a1bee073d9764e6e972306f297
#
_entry.id   685f31a1bee073d9764e6e972306f297
#
_cell.length_a   1.000
_cell.length_b   1.000
_cell.length_c   1.000
_cell.angle_alpha   90.00
_cell.angle_beta   90.00
_cell.angle_gamma   90.00
#
_symmetry.space_group_name_H-M   'P 1'
#
loop_
_entity.id
_entity.type
_entity.pdbx_description
1 polymer ?
#
loop_
_entity_poly.entity_id
_entity_poly.type
_entity_poly.pdbx_seq_one_letter_code
_entity_poly.pdbx_strand_id
1 'polypeptide(L)'
;SLIVVCGDRNKVINYNDMYSTSVDYNTWQQTTTGFDGEGQITSAIGYVTSENLPIMYTLSGHGEKDLDSSFKEDIQKANIDIKELNLLTEGKVPDDADCLMIVSPTSDISEEDADCMIRTIEKFYQIMCERRKEYDKR
;
A
#
# COMPACT_ATOMS: atom_id res chain seq x y z
N SER A 1 -22.97 9.86 -2.16
CA SER A 1 -21.53 9.89 -2.46
C SER A 1 -21.00 11.31 -2.36
N LEU A 2 -19.76 11.47 -1.93
CA LEU A 2 -18.98 12.70 -1.95
C LEU A 2 -17.94 12.58 -3.08
N ILE A 3 -17.70 13.66 -3.81
CA ILE A 3 -16.68 13.70 -4.85
C ILE A 3 -15.67 14.79 -4.48
N VAL A 4 -14.40 14.42 -4.37
CA VAL A 4 -13.28 15.34 -4.18
C VAL A 4 -12.58 15.51 -5.51
N VAL A 5 -12.34 16.76 -5.94
CA VAL A 5 -11.76 17.10 -7.26
C VAL A 5 -10.60 18.07 -7.09
N CYS A 6 -9.49 17.83 -7.78
CA CYS A 6 -8.37 18.75 -7.89
C CYS A 6 -7.78 18.63 -9.32
N GLY A 7 -7.90 19.69 -10.12
CA GLY A 7 -7.52 19.64 -11.54
C GLY A 7 -8.28 18.55 -12.28
N ASP A 8 -7.54 17.67 -12.95
CA ASP A 8 -8.11 16.56 -13.73
C ASP A 8 -8.33 15.29 -12.90
N ARG A 9 -7.93 15.29 -11.62
CA ARG A 9 -8.06 14.13 -10.72
C ARG A 9 -9.30 14.24 -9.85
N ASN A 10 -9.96 13.11 -9.66
CA ASN A 10 -11.12 13.01 -8.79
C ASN A 10 -11.12 11.70 -8.00
N LYS A 11 -11.73 11.71 -6.83
CA LYS A 11 -11.97 10.53 -5.98
C LYS A 11 -13.41 10.57 -5.51
N VAL A 12 -14.11 9.46 -5.69
CA VAL A 12 -15.48 9.28 -5.18
C VAL A 12 -15.40 8.53 -3.85
N ILE A 13 -16.07 9.06 -2.85
CA ILE A 13 -16.25 8.42 -1.54
C ILE A 13 -17.72 8.03 -1.45
N ASN A 14 -18.01 6.74 -1.30
CA ASN A 14 -19.37 6.29 -1.10
C ASN A 14 -19.78 6.49 0.36
N TYR A 15 -21.06 6.67 0.59
CA TYR A 15 -21.60 6.87 1.94
C TYR A 15 -21.25 5.71 2.89
N ASN A 16 -21.31 4.49 2.38
CA ASN A 16 -21.00 3.30 3.17
C ASN A 16 -19.53 3.19 3.58
N ASP A 17 -18.62 3.75 2.78
CA ASP A 17 -17.17 3.74 3.06
C ASP A 17 -16.81 4.64 4.26
N MET A 18 -17.72 5.55 4.64
CA MET A 18 -17.55 6.43 5.80
C MET A 18 -17.90 5.75 7.13
N TYR A 19 -18.43 4.52 7.11
CA TYR A 19 -18.82 3.81 8.32
C TYR A 19 -18.06 2.50 8.47
N SER A 20 -17.48 2.30 9.64
CA SER A 20 -16.95 1.00 10.03
C SER A 20 -18.08 0.12 10.49
N THR A 21 -18.14 -1.11 9.99
CA THR A 21 -19.18 -2.08 10.36
C THR A 21 -18.53 -3.35 10.88
N SER A 22 -19.20 -4.00 11.81
CA SER A 22 -18.85 -5.32 12.34
C SER A 22 -20.00 -6.27 12.12
N VAL A 23 -19.69 -7.52 11.79
CA VAL A 23 -20.69 -8.61 11.66
C VAL A 23 -20.63 -9.46 12.92
N ASP A 24 -21.77 -9.60 13.58
CA ASP A 24 -21.93 -10.60 14.64
C ASP A 24 -22.14 -11.97 13.97
N TYR A 25 -21.15 -12.84 14.09
CA TYR A 25 -21.18 -14.18 13.48
C TYR A 25 -22.24 -15.13 14.07
N ASN A 26 -22.81 -14.81 15.25
CA ASN A 26 -23.87 -15.61 15.85
C ASN A 26 -25.26 -15.25 15.29
N THR A 27 -25.48 -13.97 14.98
CA THR A 27 -26.76 -13.45 14.52
C THR A 27 -26.76 -13.05 13.06
N TRP A 28 -25.58 -12.99 12.43
CA TRP A 28 -25.35 -12.47 11.07
C TRP A 28 -25.83 -11.02 10.89
N GLN A 29 -25.96 -10.29 12.00
CA GLN A 29 -26.34 -8.88 11.93
C GLN A 29 -25.11 -8.00 11.77
N GLN A 30 -25.20 -7.08 10.81
CA GLN A 30 -24.20 -6.05 10.60
C GLN A 30 -24.55 -4.83 11.47
N THR A 31 -23.61 -4.41 12.29
CA THR A 31 -23.76 -3.22 13.14
C THR A 31 -22.70 -2.19 12.80
N THR A 32 -23.09 -0.91 12.78
CA THR A 32 -22.15 0.19 12.60
C THR A 32 -21.37 0.38 13.90
N THR A 33 -20.04 0.31 13.83
CA THR A 33 -19.15 0.41 14.99
C THR A 33 -18.40 1.75 15.06
N GLY A 34 -18.35 2.49 13.96
CA GLY A 34 -17.63 3.77 13.91
C GLY A 34 -17.99 4.61 12.70
N PHE A 35 -17.54 5.86 12.74
CA PHE A 35 -17.63 6.79 11.63
C PHE A 35 -16.22 7.28 11.26
N ASP A 36 -15.78 7.03 10.02
CA ASP A 36 -14.46 7.36 9.48
C ASP A 36 -14.56 8.39 8.34
N GLY A 37 -15.53 9.30 8.42
CA GLY A 37 -15.71 10.31 7.37
C GLY A 37 -14.51 11.23 7.21
N GLU A 38 -13.83 11.57 8.32
CA GLU A 38 -12.61 12.39 8.30
C GLU A 38 -11.47 11.67 7.58
N GLY A 39 -11.21 10.41 7.92
CA GLY A 39 -10.17 9.60 7.29
C GLY A 39 -10.40 9.45 5.78
N GLN A 40 -11.62 9.16 5.36
CA GLN A 40 -11.99 9.01 3.95
C GLN A 40 -11.81 10.33 3.16
N ILE A 41 -12.22 11.47 3.74
CA ILE A 41 -12.07 12.78 3.09
C ILE A 41 -10.60 13.17 3.01
N THR A 42 -9.83 13.01 4.07
CA THR A 42 -8.40 13.32 4.11
C THR A 42 -7.61 12.47 3.12
N SER A 43 -7.92 11.17 3.06
CA SER A 43 -7.35 10.25 2.07
C SER A 43 -7.67 10.68 0.65
N ALA A 44 -8.92 11.06 0.38
CA ALA A 44 -9.33 11.52 -0.94
C ALA A 44 -8.65 12.84 -1.35
N ILE A 45 -8.47 13.77 -0.42
CA ILE A 45 -7.71 15.00 -0.67
C ILE A 45 -6.25 14.65 -0.98
N GLY A 46 -5.61 13.80 -0.18
CA GLY A 46 -4.25 13.32 -0.42
C GLY A 46 -4.10 12.70 -1.82
N TYR A 47 -5.08 11.87 -2.23
CA TYR A 47 -5.09 11.25 -3.55
C TYR A 47 -5.12 12.27 -4.69
N VAL A 48 -6.04 13.23 -4.64
CA VAL A 48 -6.22 14.18 -5.76
C VAL A 48 -5.13 15.25 -5.82
N THR A 49 -4.43 15.51 -4.73
CA THR A 49 -3.36 16.51 -4.64
C THR A 49 -1.96 15.93 -4.82
N SER A 50 -1.76 14.61 -4.67
CA SER A 50 -0.46 13.98 -4.84
C SER A 50 -0.13 13.79 -6.31
N GLU A 51 1.07 14.21 -6.74
CA GLU A 51 1.54 13.98 -8.11
C GLU A 51 1.93 12.51 -8.34
N ASN A 52 2.53 11.89 -7.33
CA ASN A 52 2.95 10.48 -7.36
C ASN A 52 2.38 9.76 -6.14
N LEU A 53 1.74 8.63 -6.36
CA LEU A 53 1.32 7.73 -5.30
C LEU A 53 2.42 6.70 -5.03
N PRO A 54 2.69 6.35 -3.76
CA PRO A 54 3.65 5.30 -3.46
C PRO A 54 3.19 3.95 -4.00
N ILE A 55 4.14 3.17 -4.49
CA ILE A 55 3.90 1.84 -5.07
C ILE A 55 4.51 0.79 -4.15
N MET A 56 3.67 -0.13 -3.69
CA MET A 56 4.08 -1.29 -2.92
C MET A 56 4.03 -2.54 -3.80
N TYR A 57 5.14 -3.24 -3.89
CA TYR A 57 5.20 -4.54 -4.54
C TYR A 57 5.06 -5.66 -3.54
N THR A 58 4.14 -6.60 -3.82
CA THR A 58 4.00 -7.86 -3.05
C THR A 58 4.76 -8.95 -3.78
N LEU A 59 5.68 -9.62 -3.07
CA LEU A 59 6.47 -10.71 -3.65
C LEU A 59 5.60 -11.93 -3.91
N SER A 60 5.85 -12.59 -5.02
CA SER A 60 5.26 -13.89 -5.40
C SER A 60 6.34 -14.80 -6.01
N GLY A 61 6.09 -16.11 -6.01
CA GLY A 61 7.00 -17.11 -6.59
C GLY A 61 7.63 -18.06 -5.57
N HIS A 62 7.62 -17.72 -4.27
CA HIS A 62 8.18 -18.53 -3.17
C HIS A 62 7.07 -19.11 -2.27
N GLY A 63 5.85 -19.21 -2.78
CA GLY A 63 4.70 -19.73 -2.04
C GLY A 63 4.17 -18.76 -0.98
N GLU A 64 4.33 -17.48 -1.22
CA GLU A 64 3.79 -16.40 -0.39
C GLU A 64 2.27 -16.48 -0.35
N LYS A 65 1.71 -15.99 0.75
CA LYS A 65 0.27 -15.87 0.91
C LYS A 65 -0.21 -14.54 0.34
N ASP A 66 -1.38 -14.58 -0.28
CA ASP A 66 -2.09 -13.36 -0.67
C ASP A 66 -2.40 -12.50 0.57
N LEU A 67 -2.36 -11.19 0.37
CA LEU A 67 -2.85 -10.24 1.36
C LEU A 67 -4.36 -10.44 1.57
N ASP A 68 -4.77 -10.39 2.82
CA ASP A 68 -6.20 -10.34 3.16
C ASP A 68 -6.88 -9.15 2.50
N SER A 69 -8.15 -9.34 2.10
CA SER A 69 -8.91 -8.31 1.38
C SER A 69 -9.08 -7.04 2.19
N SER A 70 -9.32 -7.16 3.50
CA SER A 70 -9.48 -5.99 4.37
C SER A 70 -8.18 -5.20 4.50
N PHE A 71 -7.05 -5.89 4.56
CA PHE A 71 -5.74 -5.24 4.60
C PHE A 71 -5.39 -4.56 3.27
N LYS A 72 -5.73 -5.19 2.13
CA LYS A 72 -5.60 -4.54 0.81
C LYS A 72 -6.42 -3.24 0.74
N GLU A 73 -7.65 -3.27 1.24
CA GLU A 73 -8.52 -2.08 1.29
C GLU A 73 -7.91 -0.97 2.14
N ASP A 74 -7.32 -1.29 3.30
CA ASP A 74 -6.69 -0.30 4.17
C ASP A 74 -5.44 0.32 3.53
N ILE A 75 -4.63 -0.46 2.83
CA ILE A 75 -3.50 0.04 2.05
C ILE A 75 -3.98 0.98 0.94
N GLN A 76 -5.04 0.60 0.21
CA GLN A 76 -5.61 1.46 -0.84
C GLN A 76 -6.25 2.73 -0.28
N LYS A 77 -6.83 2.69 0.92
CA LYS A 77 -7.30 3.89 1.64
C LYS A 77 -6.14 4.83 1.99
N ALA A 78 -4.96 4.27 2.26
CA ALA A 78 -3.72 5.06 2.45
C ALA A 78 -3.14 5.60 1.15
N ASN A 79 -3.80 5.40 0.00
CA ASN A 79 -3.38 5.80 -1.34
C ASN A 79 -2.05 5.17 -1.78
N ILE A 80 -1.80 3.94 -1.36
CA ILE A 80 -0.67 3.14 -1.81
C ILE A 80 -1.15 2.20 -2.92
N ASP A 81 -0.50 2.24 -4.08
CA ASP A 81 -0.78 1.32 -5.17
C ASP A 81 -0.12 -0.04 -4.89
N ILE A 82 -0.85 -1.13 -5.11
CA ILE A 82 -0.36 -2.49 -4.86
C ILE A 82 -0.13 -3.18 -6.20
N LYS A 83 1.09 -3.63 -6.43
CA LYS A 83 1.47 -4.44 -7.59
C LYS A 83 2.10 -5.75 -7.15
N GLU A 84 1.94 -6.78 -7.94
CA GLU A 84 2.59 -8.08 -7.73
C GLU A 84 3.96 -8.09 -8.42
N LEU A 85 4.95 -8.71 -7.76
CA LEU A 85 6.29 -8.89 -8.29
C LEU A 85 6.70 -10.35 -8.16
N ASN A 86 7.03 -10.98 -9.26
CA ASN A 86 7.63 -12.31 -9.28
C ASN A 86 9.11 -12.20 -9.67
N LEU A 87 10.00 -12.29 -8.68
CA LEU A 87 11.44 -12.18 -8.90
C LEU A 87 12.00 -13.29 -9.78
N LEU A 88 11.39 -14.50 -9.76
CA LEU A 88 11.82 -15.62 -10.61
C LEU A 88 11.65 -15.31 -12.11
N THR A 89 10.72 -14.45 -12.46
CA THR A 89 10.45 -14.06 -13.86
C THR A 89 11.04 -12.72 -14.23
N GLU A 90 11.03 -11.76 -13.33
CA GLU A 90 11.48 -10.38 -13.59
C GLU A 90 12.95 -10.16 -13.26
N GLY A 91 13.53 -10.97 -12.36
CA GLY A 91 14.96 -10.95 -12.02
C GLY A 91 15.44 -9.68 -11.32
N LYS A 92 14.56 -8.71 -11.06
CA LYS A 92 14.88 -7.47 -10.34
C LYS A 92 13.64 -6.81 -9.76
N VAL A 93 13.83 -6.04 -8.69
CA VAL A 93 12.78 -5.16 -8.17
C VAL A 93 12.68 -3.92 -9.08
N PRO A 94 11.47 -3.54 -9.54
CA PRO A 94 11.27 -2.35 -10.36
C PRO A 94 11.77 -1.07 -9.69
N ASP A 95 12.26 -0.12 -10.50
CA ASP A 95 12.80 1.14 -9.99
C ASP A 95 11.77 2.08 -9.41
N ASP A 96 10.50 1.87 -9.72
CA ASP A 96 9.33 2.61 -9.21
C ASP A 96 8.79 2.03 -7.88
N ALA A 97 9.44 1.01 -7.32
CA ALA A 97 9.05 0.44 -6.04
C ALA A 97 9.42 1.39 -4.89
N ASP A 98 8.45 1.76 -4.08
CA ASP A 98 8.66 2.49 -2.82
C ASP A 98 8.69 1.56 -1.61
N CYS A 99 8.06 0.39 -1.73
CA CYS A 99 8.01 -0.64 -0.69
C CYS A 99 7.96 -2.04 -1.31
N LEU A 100 8.62 -3.00 -0.66
CA LEU A 100 8.51 -4.42 -0.97
C LEU A 100 7.91 -5.14 0.23
N MET A 101 6.86 -5.92 -0.01
CA MET A 101 6.19 -6.72 1.01
C MET A 101 6.30 -8.20 0.69
N ILE A 102 6.70 -8.99 1.69
CA ILE A 102 6.83 -10.43 1.64
C ILE A 102 5.90 -11.03 2.69
N VAL A 103 4.99 -11.90 2.28
CA VAL A 103 3.95 -12.43 3.17
C VAL A 103 4.09 -13.94 3.32
N SER A 104 4.67 -14.38 4.43
CA SER A 104 4.78 -15.79 4.81
C SER A 104 5.26 -16.70 3.65
N PRO A 105 6.48 -16.50 3.11
CA PRO A 105 7.02 -17.37 2.09
C PRO A 105 7.12 -18.80 2.66
N THR A 106 6.80 -19.80 1.85
CA THR A 106 6.85 -21.23 2.24
C THR A 106 8.02 -21.98 1.62
N SER A 107 8.70 -21.36 0.65
CA SER A 107 9.92 -21.86 0.03
C SER A 107 11.09 -20.93 0.34
N ASP A 108 12.31 -21.47 0.31
CA ASP A 108 13.52 -20.67 0.46
C ASP A 108 13.64 -19.65 -0.67
N ILE A 109 14.10 -18.47 -0.31
CA ILE A 109 14.44 -17.40 -1.24
C ILE A 109 15.87 -17.67 -1.73
N SER A 110 16.06 -17.70 -3.04
CA SER A 110 17.38 -17.93 -3.62
C SER A 110 18.39 -16.83 -3.22
N GLU A 111 19.69 -17.14 -3.25
CA GLU A 111 20.72 -16.13 -2.99
C GLU A 111 20.63 -14.96 -3.99
N GLU A 112 20.29 -15.24 -5.24
CA GLU A 112 20.14 -14.23 -6.29
C GLU A 112 18.96 -13.29 -5.99
N ASP A 113 17.83 -13.83 -5.55
CA ASP A 113 16.65 -13.03 -5.16
C ASP A 113 16.91 -12.25 -3.87
N ALA A 114 17.60 -12.86 -2.89
CA ALA A 114 18.01 -12.18 -1.67
C ALA A 114 18.94 -11.00 -1.96
N ASP A 115 19.92 -11.17 -2.83
CA ASP A 115 20.84 -10.12 -3.26
C ASP A 115 20.11 -8.98 -3.99
N CYS A 116 19.09 -9.32 -4.78
CA CYS A 116 18.26 -8.33 -5.46
C CYS A 116 17.47 -7.49 -4.45
N MET A 117 16.88 -8.11 -3.43
CA MET A 117 16.16 -7.44 -2.36
C MET A 117 17.09 -6.57 -1.50
N ILE A 118 18.29 -7.07 -1.15
CA ILE A 118 19.28 -6.34 -0.37
C ILE A 118 19.70 -5.06 -1.09
N ARG A 119 20.02 -5.13 -2.38
CA ARG A 119 20.34 -3.94 -3.20
C ARG A 119 19.21 -2.92 -3.21
N THR A 120 17.95 -3.39 -3.21
CA THR A 120 16.79 -2.50 -3.13
C THR A 120 16.69 -1.82 -1.78
N ILE A 121 16.92 -2.55 -0.68
CA ILE A 121 16.95 -2.00 0.68
C ILE A 121 18.08 -0.97 0.81
N GLU A 122 19.26 -1.25 0.30
CA GLU A 122 20.39 -0.31 0.30
C GLU A 122 20.05 0.99 -0.46
N LYS A 123 19.40 0.88 -1.62
CA LYS A 123 18.91 2.04 -2.38
C LYS A 123 17.92 2.88 -1.55
N PHE A 124 16.94 2.25 -0.91
CA PHE A 124 15.99 2.97 -0.04
C PHE A 124 16.68 3.63 1.16
N TYR A 125 17.63 2.95 1.76
CA TYR A 125 18.42 3.51 2.86
C TYR A 125 19.19 4.76 2.43
N GLN A 126 19.83 4.75 1.26
CA GLN A 126 20.52 5.92 0.72
C GLN A 126 19.58 7.10 0.50
N ILE A 127 18.40 6.86 -0.11
CA ILE A 127 17.38 7.90 -0.32
C ILE A 127 16.91 8.49 1.02
N MET A 128 16.69 7.67 2.04
CA MET A 128 16.30 8.16 3.38
C MET A 128 17.41 9.00 4.02
N CYS A 129 18.67 8.60 3.88
CA CYS A 129 19.82 9.34 4.39
C CYS A 129 19.97 10.72 3.70
N GLU A 130 19.72 10.79 2.40
CA GLU A 130 19.77 12.03 1.64
C GLU A 130 18.64 12.98 2.06
N ARG A 131 17.41 12.50 2.16
CA ARG A 131 16.26 13.28 2.65
C ARG A 131 16.47 13.81 4.06
N ARG A 132 17.06 13.01 4.95
CA ARG A 132 17.38 13.45 6.31
C ARG A 132 18.38 14.63 6.31
N LYS A 133 19.42 14.56 5.46
CA LYS A 133 20.40 15.66 5.33
C LYS A 133 19.79 16.96 4.81
N GLU A 134 18.75 16.87 3.97
CA GLU A 134 18.00 18.04 3.51
C GLU A 134 17.12 18.64 4.63
N TYR A 135 16.57 17.79 5.49
CA TYR A 135 15.76 18.23 6.63
C TYR A 135 16.59 18.95 7.69
N ASP A 136 17.80 18.45 7.96
CA ASP A 136 18.74 19.02 8.95
C ASP A 136 19.36 20.36 8.49
N LYS A 137 19.19 20.75 7.22
CA LYS A 137 19.66 22.04 6.66
C LYS A 137 18.64 23.18 6.73
N ARG A 138 17.41 22.89 7.16
CA ARG A 138 16.33 23.87 7.33
C ARG A 138 16.22 24.31 8.77
#